data_cf50c63b56977cd195b70dcb5a8f4cdc
#
_entry.id   cf50c63b56977cd195b70dcb5a8f4cdc
#
_cell.length_a   1.000
_cell.length_b   1.000
_cell.length_c   1.000
_cell.angle_alpha   90.00
_cell.angle_beta   90.00
_cell.angle_gamma   90.00
#
_symmetry.space_group_name_H-M   'P 1'
#
loop_
_entity.id
_entity.type
_entity.pdbx_description
1 polymer ?
#
loop_
_entity_poly.entity_id
_entity_poly.type
_entity_poly.pdbx_seq_one_letter_code
_entity_poly.pdbx_strand_id
1 'polypeptide(L)'
;MDLSKYKNKGLTGLQNTGNSCYINSCLQLLSNLYELNELMDNLENKNVNNNENGIILSEWNSLRKMMWKENCIVAPLRFCKVVQFVSKKKNNELFSGFDQNDMSEFLFFIIDCFHNALKREVNMNITGKVKNSLDKLAMSCYEMMRKMYKKEYSEILDIFYGISVTIIKSKENDNEILSNSCEP
;
A
#
# COMPACT_ATOMS: atom_id res chain seq x y z
N MET A 1 -7.17 12.07 -12.85
CA MET A 1 -7.86 10.75 -12.78
C MET A 1 -9.19 10.83 -13.49
N ASP A 2 -9.44 9.99 -14.48
CA ASP A 2 -10.75 9.86 -15.14
C ASP A 2 -11.62 8.84 -14.39
N LEU A 3 -12.66 9.30 -13.72
CA LEU A 3 -13.59 8.49 -12.95
C LEU A 3 -14.70 7.85 -13.81
N SER A 4 -14.80 8.22 -15.07
CA SER A 4 -15.86 7.71 -15.98
C SER A 4 -15.77 6.19 -16.17
N LYS A 5 -14.56 5.64 -16.14
CA LYS A 5 -14.29 4.20 -16.27
C LYS A 5 -14.86 3.35 -15.13
N TYR A 6 -15.18 3.97 -13.99
CA TYR A 6 -15.74 3.32 -12.81
C TYR A 6 -17.27 3.40 -12.72
N LYS A 7 -17.89 4.22 -13.56
CA LYS A 7 -19.34 4.45 -13.52
C LYS A 7 -20.13 3.16 -13.76
N ASN A 8 -21.08 2.88 -12.87
CA ASN A 8 -21.95 1.69 -12.90
C ASN A 8 -21.20 0.35 -12.78
N LYS A 9 -20.00 0.34 -12.23
CA LYS A 9 -19.16 -0.84 -11.99
C LYS A 9 -18.74 -0.91 -10.53
N GLY A 10 -18.00 -1.97 -10.17
CA GLY A 10 -17.42 -2.12 -8.83
C GLY A 10 -18.37 -2.73 -7.78
N LEU A 11 -19.56 -3.20 -8.19
CA LEU A 11 -20.50 -3.90 -7.32
C LEU A 11 -20.30 -5.43 -7.35
N THR A 12 -19.09 -5.88 -7.70
CA THR A 12 -18.73 -7.29 -7.72
C THR A 12 -18.61 -7.84 -6.31
N GLY A 13 -19.37 -8.88 -6.00
CA GLY A 13 -19.23 -9.64 -4.76
C GLY A 13 -18.06 -10.62 -4.81
N LEU A 14 -17.41 -10.88 -3.66
CA LEU A 14 -16.40 -11.92 -3.52
C LEU A 14 -16.97 -13.11 -2.76
N GLN A 15 -16.90 -14.29 -3.36
CA GLN A 15 -17.37 -15.52 -2.73
C GLN A 15 -16.48 -15.85 -1.51
N ASN A 16 -17.11 -16.20 -0.38
CA ASN A 16 -16.38 -16.75 0.75
C ASN A 16 -15.97 -18.20 0.44
N THR A 17 -14.67 -18.46 0.45
CA THR A 17 -14.07 -19.75 0.11
C THR A 17 -13.62 -20.55 1.34
N GLY A 18 -14.18 -20.23 2.51
CA GLY A 18 -13.85 -20.81 3.81
C GLY A 18 -12.93 -19.89 4.62
N ASN A 19 -13.45 -19.32 5.71
CA ASN A 19 -12.75 -18.37 6.60
C ASN A 19 -12.01 -17.22 5.89
N SER A 20 -12.41 -16.89 4.65
CA SER A 20 -11.76 -15.87 3.80
C SER A 20 -12.41 -14.48 3.91
N CYS A 21 -13.24 -14.24 4.92
CA CYS A 21 -13.94 -12.96 5.08
C CYS A 21 -12.96 -11.78 5.25
N TYR A 22 -11.90 -11.95 6.00
CA TYR A 22 -10.84 -10.92 6.19
C TYR A 22 -10.12 -10.61 4.86
N ILE A 23 -9.83 -11.63 4.05
CA ILE A 23 -9.27 -11.47 2.70
C ILE A 23 -10.26 -10.69 1.83
N ASN A 24 -11.51 -11.14 1.77
CA ASN A 24 -12.52 -10.51 0.91
C ASN A 24 -12.77 -9.04 1.30
N SER A 25 -12.83 -8.73 2.59
CA SER A 25 -12.98 -7.36 3.08
C SER A 25 -11.79 -6.48 2.66
N CYS A 26 -10.57 -6.98 2.82
CA CYS A 26 -9.36 -6.30 2.39
C CYS A 26 -9.35 -6.07 0.87
N LEU A 27 -9.67 -7.08 0.08
CA LEU A 27 -9.71 -6.98 -1.39
C LEU A 27 -10.78 -5.99 -1.88
N GLN A 28 -11.95 -5.96 -1.24
CA GLN A 28 -12.99 -4.97 -1.56
C GLN A 28 -12.50 -3.54 -1.25
N LEU A 29 -11.85 -3.34 -0.11
CA LEU A 29 -11.27 -2.05 0.25
C LEU A 29 -10.22 -1.62 -0.78
N LEU A 30 -9.25 -2.47 -1.07
CA LEU A 30 -8.18 -2.19 -2.03
C LEU A 30 -8.70 -1.94 -3.45
N SER A 31 -9.74 -2.69 -3.89
CA SER A 31 -10.30 -2.52 -5.23
C SER A 31 -11.00 -1.17 -5.42
N ASN A 32 -11.45 -0.53 -4.34
CA ASN A 32 -12.10 0.78 -4.37
C ASN A 32 -11.14 1.96 -4.13
N LEU A 33 -9.84 1.71 -4.01
CA LEU A 33 -8.81 2.75 -4.02
C LEU A 33 -8.45 3.07 -5.48
N TYR A 34 -8.97 4.20 -5.99
CA TYR A 34 -8.81 4.57 -7.40
C TYR A 34 -7.36 4.90 -7.75
N GLU A 35 -6.60 5.47 -6.83
CA GLU A 35 -5.16 5.73 -6.97
C GLU A 35 -4.38 4.42 -7.14
N LEU A 36 -4.71 3.38 -6.37
CA LEU A 36 -4.11 2.05 -6.51
C LEU A 36 -4.51 1.42 -7.85
N ASN A 37 -5.76 1.58 -8.28
CA ASN A 37 -6.22 1.08 -9.57
C ASN A 37 -5.47 1.74 -10.74
N GLU A 38 -5.25 3.05 -10.68
CA GLU A 38 -4.51 3.79 -11.70
C GLU A 38 -3.03 3.37 -11.73
N LEU A 39 -2.43 3.16 -10.56
CA LEU A 39 -1.09 2.58 -10.47
C LEU A 39 -1.03 1.21 -11.14
N MET A 40 -1.97 0.31 -10.84
CA MET A 40 -2.02 -1.04 -11.43
C MET A 40 -2.20 -1.03 -12.95
N ASP A 41 -3.02 -0.12 -13.48
CA ASP A 41 -3.22 0.03 -14.93
C ASP A 41 -1.91 0.49 -15.62
N ASN A 42 -1.12 1.33 -14.95
CA ASN A 42 0.15 1.84 -15.46
C ASN A 42 1.32 0.86 -15.30
N LEU A 43 1.18 -0.20 -14.49
CA LEU A 43 2.24 -1.18 -14.27
C LEU A 43 2.41 -2.19 -15.42
N GLU A 44 1.47 -2.30 -16.35
CA GLU A 44 1.56 -3.25 -17.48
C GLU A 44 2.83 -3.04 -18.33
N ASN A 45 3.41 -1.83 -18.28
CA ASN A 45 4.62 -1.46 -19.01
C ASN A 45 5.88 -1.30 -18.10
N LYS A 46 5.79 -1.66 -16.82
CA LYS A 46 6.90 -1.52 -15.87
C LYS A 46 7.47 -2.87 -15.45
N ASN A 47 8.74 -2.89 -15.12
CA ASN A 47 9.40 -4.07 -14.57
C ASN A 47 8.91 -4.32 -13.13
N VAL A 48 8.08 -5.34 -12.96
CA VAL A 48 7.74 -5.91 -11.66
C VAL A 48 8.80 -6.95 -11.30
N ASN A 49 9.27 -6.94 -10.08
CA ASN A 49 10.24 -7.94 -9.62
C ASN A 49 9.67 -9.35 -9.74
N ASN A 50 10.35 -10.24 -10.45
CA ASN A 50 9.96 -11.64 -10.62
C ASN A 50 10.31 -12.47 -9.36
N ASN A 51 9.72 -12.09 -8.23
CA ASN A 51 9.83 -12.80 -6.96
C ASN A 51 8.44 -13.12 -6.39
N GLU A 52 8.38 -13.69 -5.22
CA GLU A 52 7.12 -14.05 -4.56
C GLU A 52 6.17 -12.86 -4.40
N ASN A 53 6.72 -11.67 -4.14
CA ASN A 53 5.92 -10.44 -3.99
C ASN A 53 5.30 -10.03 -5.33
N GLY A 54 6.04 -10.14 -6.43
CA GLY A 54 5.54 -9.86 -7.78
C GLY A 54 4.42 -10.82 -8.19
N ILE A 55 4.45 -12.08 -7.74
CA ILE A 55 3.37 -13.04 -7.99
C ILE A 55 2.07 -12.58 -7.31
N ILE A 56 2.12 -12.14 -6.05
CA ILE A 56 0.94 -11.59 -5.34
C ILE A 56 0.40 -10.35 -6.05
N LEU A 57 1.25 -9.42 -6.43
CA LEU A 57 0.85 -8.19 -7.12
C LEU A 57 0.19 -8.49 -8.48
N SER A 58 0.75 -9.41 -9.24
CA SER A 58 0.21 -9.83 -10.54
C SER A 58 -1.17 -10.51 -10.39
N GLU A 59 -1.31 -11.39 -9.40
CA GLU A 59 -2.59 -12.07 -9.16
C GLU A 59 -3.66 -11.11 -8.62
N TRP A 60 -3.27 -10.15 -7.77
CA TRP A 60 -4.15 -9.04 -7.38
C TRP A 60 -4.64 -8.25 -8.60
N ASN A 61 -3.73 -7.84 -9.50
CA ASN A 61 -4.11 -7.09 -10.69
C ASN A 61 -5.07 -7.87 -11.58
N SER A 62 -4.86 -9.18 -11.72
CA SER A 62 -5.75 -10.08 -12.47
C SER A 62 -7.15 -10.17 -11.84
N LEU A 63 -7.21 -10.34 -10.51
CA LEU A 63 -8.47 -10.39 -9.75
C LEU A 63 -9.21 -9.05 -9.82
N ARG A 64 -8.50 -7.92 -9.60
CA ARG A 64 -9.03 -6.57 -9.70
C ARG A 64 -9.68 -6.32 -11.05
N LYS A 65 -9.03 -6.70 -12.15
CA LYS A 65 -9.59 -6.57 -13.51
C LYS A 65 -10.89 -7.35 -13.68
N MET A 66 -10.99 -8.53 -13.10
CA MET A 66 -12.26 -9.29 -13.09
C MET A 66 -13.33 -8.57 -12.29
N MET A 67 -12.99 -8.03 -11.11
CA MET A 67 -13.94 -7.31 -10.26
C MET A 67 -14.49 -6.04 -10.92
N TRP A 68 -13.70 -5.37 -11.75
CA TRP A 68 -14.11 -4.13 -12.44
C TRP A 68 -14.64 -4.34 -13.87
N LYS A 69 -14.61 -5.56 -14.40
CA LYS A 69 -15.10 -5.84 -15.74
C LYS A 69 -16.63 -5.72 -15.81
N GLU A 70 -17.32 -6.39 -14.90
CA GLU A 70 -18.78 -6.40 -14.80
C GLU A 70 -19.22 -6.70 -13.36
N ASN A 71 -20.43 -6.27 -12.99
CA ASN A 71 -21.00 -6.56 -11.67
C ASN A 71 -21.44 -8.01 -11.61
N CYS A 72 -20.70 -8.85 -10.88
CA CYS A 72 -20.93 -10.29 -10.77
C CYS A 72 -20.46 -10.82 -9.40
N ILE A 73 -20.39 -12.13 -9.25
CA ILE A 73 -19.75 -12.78 -8.11
C ILE A 73 -18.49 -13.48 -8.60
N VAL A 74 -17.36 -13.18 -7.97
CA VAL A 74 -16.04 -13.75 -8.27
C VAL A 74 -15.55 -14.58 -7.09
N ALA A 75 -15.04 -15.79 -7.36
CA ALA A 75 -14.36 -16.60 -6.35
C ALA A 75 -12.84 -16.32 -6.38
N PRO A 76 -12.22 -15.72 -5.34
CA PRO A 76 -10.81 -15.33 -5.34
C PRO A 76 -9.86 -16.50 -5.05
N LEU A 77 -10.18 -17.71 -5.52
CA LEU A 77 -9.46 -18.95 -5.20
C LEU A 77 -7.97 -18.92 -5.58
N ARG A 78 -7.64 -18.36 -6.75
CA ARG A 78 -6.25 -18.26 -7.19
C ARG A 78 -5.47 -17.30 -6.31
N PHE A 79 -6.05 -16.15 -5.99
CA PHE A 79 -5.44 -15.18 -5.10
C PHE A 79 -5.19 -15.78 -3.72
N CYS A 80 -6.18 -16.46 -3.13
CA CYS A 80 -6.01 -17.13 -1.83
C CYS A 80 -4.88 -18.17 -1.85
N LYS A 81 -4.78 -18.98 -2.91
CA LYS A 81 -3.68 -19.95 -3.06
C LYS A 81 -2.32 -19.28 -3.18
N VAL A 82 -2.24 -18.17 -3.90
CA VAL A 82 -0.99 -17.39 -4.02
C VAL A 82 -0.60 -16.78 -2.68
N VAL A 83 -1.55 -16.23 -1.91
CA VAL A 83 -1.32 -15.75 -0.55
C VAL A 83 -0.72 -16.84 0.32
N GLN A 84 -1.34 -18.03 0.36
CA GLN A 84 -0.84 -19.16 1.14
C GLN A 84 0.57 -19.58 0.72
N PHE A 85 0.83 -19.64 -0.59
CA PHE A 85 2.15 -19.96 -1.12
C PHE A 85 3.22 -18.95 -0.69
N VAL A 86 2.94 -17.66 -0.85
CA VAL A 86 3.89 -16.58 -0.52
C VAL A 86 4.10 -16.49 1.00
N SER A 87 3.04 -16.64 1.79
CA SER A 87 3.15 -16.69 3.26
C SER A 87 4.08 -17.80 3.73
N LYS A 88 3.94 -19.00 3.19
CA LYS A 88 4.85 -20.12 3.48
C LYS A 88 6.30 -19.79 3.11
N LYS A 89 6.53 -19.16 1.95
CA LYS A 89 7.87 -18.75 1.50
C LYS A 89 8.50 -17.68 2.40
N LYS A 90 7.68 -16.79 2.95
CA LYS A 90 8.10 -15.74 3.90
C LYS A 90 8.18 -16.23 5.36
N ASN A 91 7.93 -17.51 5.64
CA ASN A 91 7.79 -18.07 6.98
C ASN A 91 6.74 -17.33 7.84
N ASN A 92 5.69 -16.84 7.19
CA ASN A 92 4.55 -16.24 7.85
C ASN A 92 3.45 -17.30 8.00
N GLU A 93 3.28 -17.83 9.21
CA GLU A 93 2.31 -18.89 9.50
C GLU A 93 0.86 -18.40 9.45
N LEU A 94 0.61 -17.12 9.73
CA LEU A 94 -0.75 -16.54 9.86
C LEU A 94 -1.60 -16.75 8.61
N PHE A 95 -1.02 -16.54 7.42
CA PHE A 95 -1.79 -16.61 6.16
C PHE A 95 -1.46 -17.86 5.32
N SER A 96 -0.80 -18.84 5.93
CA SER A 96 -0.37 -20.08 5.23
C SER A 96 -1.45 -21.16 5.19
N GLY A 97 -2.52 -21.03 5.96
CA GLY A 97 -3.61 -21.99 6.14
C GLY A 97 -4.98 -21.46 5.75
N PHE A 98 -6.02 -21.96 6.42
CA PHE A 98 -7.41 -21.59 6.26
C PHE A 98 -8.02 -20.99 7.54
N ASP A 99 -7.18 -20.58 8.49
CA ASP A 99 -7.62 -20.01 9.74
C ASP A 99 -8.19 -18.60 9.53
N GLN A 100 -9.05 -18.21 10.43
CA GLN A 100 -9.56 -16.84 10.46
C GLN A 100 -8.48 -15.92 11.04
N ASN A 101 -8.21 -14.81 10.36
CA ASN A 101 -7.17 -13.86 10.74
C ASN A 101 -7.70 -12.44 10.81
N ASP A 102 -6.93 -11.54 11.40
CA ASP A 102 -7.22 -10.12 11.44
C ASP A 102 -7.05 -9.48 10.06
N MET A 103 -8.02 -8.64 9.68
CA MET A 103 -8.02 -7.96 8.38
C MET A 103 -6.89 -6.91 8.30
N SER A 104 -6.59 -6.23 9.39
CA SER A 104 -5.55 -5.19 9.41
C SER A 104 -4.17 -5.80 9.24
N GLU A 105 -3.89 -6.94 9.91
CA GLU A 105 -2.64 -7.68 9.73
C GLU A 105 -2.49 -8.18 8.29
N PHE A 106 -3.58 -8.66 7.70
CA PHE A 106 -3.59 -9.07 6.30
C PHE A 106 -3.36 -7.91 5.34
N LEU A 107 -3.97 -6.75 5.61
CA LEU A 107 -3.78 -5.53 4.81
C LEU A 107 -2.30 -5.11 4.82
N PHE A 108 -1.67 -5.07 5.99
CA PHE A 108 -0.23 -4.77 6.10
C PHE A 108 0.63 -5.75 5.32
N PHE A 109 0.33 -7.05 5.43
CA PHE A 109 1.03 -8.08 4.68
C PHE A 109 0.94 -7.85 3.15
N ILE A 110 -0.25 -7.51 2.65
CA ILE A 110 -0.47 -7.26 1.21
C ILE A 110 0.25 -5.98 0.76
N ILE A 111 0.16 -4.89 1.54
CA ILE A 111 0.85 -3.63 1.24
C ILE A 111 2.38 -3.85 1.21
N ASP A 112 2.93 -4.61 2.17
CA ASP A 112 4.35 -4.98 2.18
C ASP A 112 4.73 -5.78 0.92
N CYS A 113 3.91 -6.74 0.53
CA CYS A 113 4.15 -7.50 -0.70
C CYS A 113 4.13 -6.58 -1.94
N PHE A 114 3.18 -5.66 -2.04
CA PHE A 114 3.10 -4.72 -3.16
C PHE A 114 4.30 -3.77 -3.19
N HIS A 115 4.68 -3.23 -2.02
CA HIS A 115 5.88 -2.41 -1.90
C HIS A 115 7.13 -3.16 -2.35
N ASN A 116 7.35 -4.37 -1.82
CA ASN A 116 8.51 -5.18 -2.16
C ASN A 116 8.54 -5.68 -3.62
N ALA A 117 7.37 -5.77 -4.27
CA ALA A 117 7.27 -6.08 -5.70
C ALA A 117 7.73 -4.92 -6.59
N LEU A 118 7.55 -3.67 -6.13
CA LEU A 118 7.78 -2.45 -6.92
C LEU A 118 8.99 -1.64 -6.45
N LYS A 119 9.57 -1.98 -5.31
CA LYS A 119 10.64 -1.19 -4.71
C LYS A 119 11.87 -1.10 -5.58
N ARG A 120 12.45 0.09 -5.60
CA ARG A 120 13.67 0.44 -6.33
C ARG A 120 14.40 1.60 -5.65
N GLU A 121 15.66 1.79 -5.99
CA GLU A 121 16.42 2.95 -5.57
C GLU A 121 16.03 4.17 -6.40
N VAL A 122 15.84 5.33 -5.73
CA VAL A 122 15.53 6.61 -6.39
C VAL A 122 16.36 7.73 -5.77
N ASN A 123 16.80 8.66 -6.63
CA ASN A 123 17.44 9.88 -6.17
C ASN A 123 16.40 11.01 -6.10
N MET A 124 16.08 11.45 -4.90
CA MET A 124 15.19 12.56 -4.63
C MET A 124 15.99 13.85 -4.43
N ASN A 125 15.69 14.89 -5.21
CA ASN A 125 16.26 16.22 -5.05
C ASN A 125 15.25 17.13 -4.33
N ILE A 126 15.69 17.75 -3.23
CA ILE A 126 14.91 18.72 -2.48
C ILE A 126 15.27 20.11 -3.01
N THR A 127 14.28 20.87 -3.46
CA THR A 127 14.45 22.24 -3.98
C THR A 127 13.64 23.23 -3.16
N GLY A 128 14.08 24.49 -3.14
CA GLY A 128 13.39 25.54 -2.42
C GLY A 128 14.31 26.23 -1.39
N LYS A 129 13.76 27.23 -0.68
CA LYS A 129 14.47 27.98 0.37
C LYS A 129 13.62 27.96 1.63
N VAL A 130 14.25 27.69 2.75
CA VAL A 130 13.64 27.77 4.10
C VAL A 130 13.45 29.25 4.46
N LYS A 131 12.21 29.67 4.73
CA LYS A 131 11.86 31.06 5.08
C LYS A 131 11.29 31.18 6.50
N ASN A 132 10.71 30.13 7.03
CA ASN A 132 10.03 30.12 8.32
C ASN A 132 10.18 28.77 9.03
N SER A 133 9.64 28.64 10.25
CA SER A 133 9.71 27.42 11.05
C SER A 133 9.00 26.22 10.40
N LEU A 134 7.91 26.47 9.68
CA LEU A 134 7.17 25.41 8.97
C LEU A 134 7.99 24.86 7.81
N ASP A 135 8.67 25.73 7.04
CA ASP A 135 9.57 25.30 5.96
C ASP A 135 10.74 24.47 6.52
N LYS A 136 11.24 24.84 7.71
CA LYS A 136 12.30 24.07 8.38
C LYS A 136 11.82 22.68 8.77
N LEU A 137 10.61 22.56 9.29
CA LEU A 137 9.98 21.28 9.59
C LEU A 137 9.77 20.44 8.32
N ALA A 138 9.21 21.04 7.28
CA ALA A 138 9.03 20.39 5.98
C ALA A 138 10.37 19.90 5.40
N MET A 139 11.43 20.67 5.51
CA MET A 139 12.78 20.26 5.10
C MET A 139 13.23 19.00 5.84
N SER A 140 13.04 18.93 7.16
CA SER A 140 13.36 17.73 7.94
C SER A 140 12.57 16.50 7.48
N CYS A 141 11.28 16.67 7.19
CA CYS A 141 10.45 15.61 6.64
C CYS A 141 10.95 15.13 5.25
N TYR A 142 11.25 16.06 4.35
CA TYR A 142 11.77 15.72 3.02
C TYR A 142 13.16 15.07 3.07
N GLU A 143 14.01 15.47 3.99
CA GLU A 143 15.32 14.83 4.20
C GLU A 143 15.17 13.38 4.69
N MET A 144 14.22 13.13 5.58
CA MET A 144 13.88 11.78 6.02
C MET A 144 13.37 10.94 4.85
N MET A 145 12.38 11.45 4.07
CA MET A 145 11.87 10.78 2.87
C MET A 145 13.00 10.48 1.87
N ARG A 146 13.88 11.45 1.61
CA ARG A 146 15.03 11.26 0.71
C ARG A 146 15.92 10.11 1.15
N LYS A 147 16.19 9.98 2.46
CA LYS A 147 17.00 8.88 3.01
C LYS A 147 16.31 7.52 2.82
N MET A 148 15.01 7.46 3.03
CA MET A 148 14.19 6.26 2.86
C MET A 148 14.10 5.88 1.37
N TYR A 149 13.73 6.81 0.51
CA TYR A 149 13.53 6.59 -0.93
C TYR A 149 14.81 6.23 -1.68
N LYS A 150 15.97 6.69 -1.18
CA LYS A 150 17.26 6.30 -1.78
C LYS A 150 17.47 4.80 -1.80
N LYS A 151 16.91 4.07 -0.84
CA LYS A 151 17.05 2.61 -0.72
C LYS A 151 15.85 1.86 -1.27
N GLU A 152 14.66 2.30 -0.94
CA GLU A 152 13.45 1.50 -1.09
C GLU A 152 12.24 2.40 -1.41
N TYR A 153 12.19 2.97 -2.60
CA TYR A 153 11.00 3.69 -3.07
C TYR A 153 10.08 2.77 -3.87
N SER A 154 8.79 2.92 -3.65
CA SER A 154 7.74 2.44 -4.56
C SER A 154 6.56 3.41 -4.52
N GLU A 155 5.72 3.39 -5.55
CA GLU A 155 4.48 4.17 -5.61
C GLU A 155 3.46 3.77 -4.52
N ILE A 156 3.64 2.61 -3.91
CA ILE A 156 2.84 2.16 -2.76
C ILE A 156 3.04 3.09 -1.55
N LEU A 157 4.25 3.61 -1.37
CA LEU A 157 4.54 4.57 -0.29
C LEU A 157 3.75 5.87 -0.48
N ASP A 158 3.57 6.32 -1.71
CA ASP A 158 2.81 7.55 -1.98
C ASP A 158 1.29 7.40 -1.71
N ILE A 159 0.78 6.15 -1.75
CA ILE A 159 -0.65 5.86 -1.54
C ILE A 159 -0.96 5.55 -0.07
N PHE A 160 -0.10 4.81 0.61
CA PHE A 160 -0.40 4.22 1.92
C PHE A 160 0.40 4.78 3.08
N TYR A 161 1.48 5.52 2.83
CA TYR A 161 2.35 6.03 3.87
C TYR A 161 2.24 7.54 4.00
N GLY A 162 2.38 8.01 5.22
CA GLY A 162 2.45 9.42 5.55
C GLY A 162 3.65 9.70 6.43
N ILE A 163 3.83 10.96 6.80
CA ILE A 163 4.86 11.38 7.75
C ILE A 163 4.16 11.76 9.05
N SER A 164 4.52 11.10 10.13
CA SER A 164 4.13 11.49 11.47
C SER A 164 5.15 12.49 12.03
N VAL A 165 4.65 13.60 12.57
CA VAL A 165 5.49 14.61 13.23
C VAL A 165 5.09 14.70 14.69
N THR A 166 6.00 14.37 15.59
CA THR A 166 5.83 14.55 17.02
C THR A 166 6.49 15.84 17.45
N ILE A 167 5.73 16.75 18.07
CA ILE A 167 6.20 18.03 18.57
C ILE A 167 6.02 18.04 20.11
N ILE A 168 7.10 18.24 20.83
CA ILE A 168 7.10 18.42 22.27
C ILE A 168 7.19 19.92 22.57
N LYS A 169 6.17 20.44 23.25
CA LYS A 169 6.08 21.85 23.66
C LYS A 169 6.33 22.03 25.15
N SER A 170 6.77 23.21 25.54
CA SER A 170 6.85 23.61 26.95
C SER A 170 5.44 23.66 27.55
N LYS A 171 5.27 23.15 28.77
CA LYS A 171 4.02 23.24 29.52
C LYS A 171 3.71 24.68 30.00
N GLU A 172 4.74 25.49 30.15
CA GLU A 172 4.64 26.87 30.64
C GLU A 172 4.42 27.87 29.49
N ASN A 173 4.87 27.53 28.29
CA ASN A 173 4.78 28.37 27.10
C ASN A 173 4.46 27.53 25.86
N ASP A 174 3.19 27.53 25.43
CA ASP A 174 2.71 26.74 24.28
C ASP A 174 3.41 27.07 22.94
N ASN A 175 4.09 28.21 22.87
CA ASN A 175 4.84 28.61 21.67
C ASN A 175 6.28 28.11 21.67
N GLU A 176 6.76 27.55 22.80
CA GLU A 176 8.11 27.02 22.92
C GLU A 176 8.17 25.56 22.55
N ILE A 177 8.73 25.27 21.39
CA ILE A 177 8.97 23.89 20.92
C ILE A 177 10.28 23.40 21.51
N LEU A 178 10.20 22.40 22.39
CA LEU A 178 11.36 21.78 23.03
C LEU A 178 12.07 20.80 22.11
N SER A 179 11.31 20.01 21.36
CA SER A 179 11.86 19.11 20.35
C SER A 179 10.83 18.75 19.29
N ASN A 180 11.30 18.27 18.14
CA ASN A 180 10.46 17.62 17.12
C ASN A 180 11.17 16.39 16.57
N SER A 181 10.40 15.38 16.17
CA SER A 181 10.84 14.21 15.41
C SER A 181 9.90 13.94 14.26
N CYS A 182 10.45 13.39 13.17
CA CYS A 182 9.69 12.98 11.99
C CYS A 182 9.88 11.48 11.80
N GLU A 183 8.79 10.75 11.60
CA GLU A 183 8.76 9.31 11.38
C GLU A 183 7.88 8.98 10.17
N PRO A 184 8.24 7.95 9.34
CA PRO A 184 7.42 7.53 8.21
C PRO A 184 6.13 6.84 8.64
#